data_a9de752ad6d5152f4d39a24f9d1f448b
#
_entry.id   a9de752ad6d5152f4d39a24f9d1f448b
#
_cell.length_a   1.000
_cell.length_b   1.000
_cell.length_c   1.000
_cell.angle_alpha   90.00
_cell.angle_beta   90.00
_cell.angle_gamma   90.00
#
_symmetry.space_group_name_H-M   'P 1'
#
loop_
_entity.id
_entity.type
_entity.pdbx_description
1 polymer ?
#
loop_
_entity_poly.entity_id
_entity_poly.type
_entity_poly.pdbx_seq_one_letter_code
_entity_poly.pdbx_strand_id
1 'polypeptide(L)'
;GYAAISPRLRSAVLIGEDDAFYQHEGYDLDQIKESFARNWEKKGLVRGGSTITQQLAKNLYLSTTKNPLRKLREFLIARRLEEELTKRRMLEIYLNVIEWGDGIYGAEAAAYAYFGKPSKDLNVREAVLLAAVIPNPRRMNPSRPSRRVEYRFDLILSRMHQYRQISDQEFESARRESGDRGATRHNERESAGG
;
A
#
# COMPACT_ATOMS: atom_id res chain seq x y z
N GLY A 1 12.81 -2.98 -12.98
CA GLY A 1 13.72 -3.47 -11.92
C GLY A 1 13.61 -2.64 -10.65
N TYR A 2 14.11 -3.15 -9.51
CA TYR A 2 13.98 -2.52 -8.18
C TYR A 2 14.43 -1.04 -8.13
N ALA A 3 15.56 -0.73 -8.77
CA ALA A 3 16.10 0.63 -8.82
C ALA A 3 15.26 1.61 -9.65
N ALA A 4 14.42 1.11 -10.54
CA ALA A 4 13.52 1.90 -11.36
C ALA A 4 12.21 2.29 -10.63
N ILE A 5 12.02 1.83 -9.39
CA ILE A 5 10.87 2.16 -8.56
C ILE A 5 11.29 3.18 -7.50
N SER A 6 10.52 4.27 -7.36
CA SER A 6 10.79 5.32 -6.36
C SER A 6 11.10 4.75 -4.98
N PRO A 7 12.19 5.19 -4.32
CA PRO A 7 12.44 4.85 -2.91
C PRO A 7 11.26 5.20 -2.00
N ARG A 8 10.58 6.31 -2.30
CA ARG A 8 9.41 6.78 -1.55
C ARG A 8 8.23 5.81 -1.69
N LEU A 9 7.99 5.25 -2.89
CA LEU A 9 6.95 4.25 -3.10
C LEU A 9 7.25 2.95 -2.35
N ARG A 10 8.51 2.49 -2.40
CA ARG A 10 8.95 1.30 -1.67
C ARG A 10 8.72 1.47 -0.16
N SER A 11 9.14 2.60 0.41
CA SER A 11 8.94 2.92 1.83
C SER A 11 7.46 3.03 2.20
N ALA A 12 6.65 3.72 1.38
CA ALA A 12 5.21 3.88 1.62
C ALA A 12 4.48 2.53 1.63
N VAL A 13 4.83 1.63 0.70
CA VAL A 13 4.24 0.29 0.63
C VAL A 13 4.65 -0.57 1.83
N LEU A 14 5.93 -0.58 2.18
CA LEU A 14 6.40 -1.30 3.38
C LEU A 14 5.65 -0.84 4.63
N ILE A 15 5.60 0.46 4.88
CA ILE A 15 4.92 1.02 6.05
C ILE A 15 3.41 0.78 6.02
N GLY A 16 2.80 0.81 4.85
CA GLY A 16 1.36 0.64 4.69
C GLY A 16 0.87 -0.80 4.80
N GLU A 17 1.69 -1.76 4.37
CA GLU A 17 1.32 -3.16 4.26
C GLU A 17 2.07 -4.07 5.23
N ASP A 18 3.38 -3.82 5.46
CA ASP A 18 4.24 -4.74 6.20
C ASP A 18 5.52 -4.03 6.67
N ASP A 19 5.45 -3.25 7.75
CA ASP A 19 6.58 -2.43 8.22
C ASP A 19 7.73 -3.26 8.84
N ALA A 20 7.44 -4.50 9.26
CA ALA A 20 8.42 -5.47 9.73
C ALA A 20 8.94 -6.41 8.63
N PHE A 21 8.66 -6.14 7.35
CA PHE A 21 8.97 -7.03 6.22
C PHE A 21 10.39 -7.58 6.21
N TYR A 22 11.37 -6.76 6.55
CA TYR A 22 12.78 -7.18 6.60
C TYR A 22 13.17 -7.93 7.88
N GLN A 23 12.27 -8.05 8.87
CA GLN A 23 12.55 -8.59 10.21
C GLN A 23 11.93 -9.97 10.42
N HIS A 24 10.98 -10.40 9.60
CA HIS A 24 10.31 -11.69 9.71
C HIS A 24 10.56 -12.61 8.50
N GLU A 25 10.30 -13.90 8.67
CA GLU A 25 10.45 -14.95 7.64
C GLU A 25 9.07 -15.35 7.08
N GLY A 26 8.43 -14.46 6.33
CA GLY A 26 7.17 -14.72 5.61
C GLY A 26 5.89 -14.56 6.43
N TYR A 27 5.95 -14.58 7.74
CA TYR A 27 4.81 -14.29 8.62
C TYR A 27 5.26 -13.49 9.83
N ASP A 28 4.47 -12.50 10.14
CA ASP A 28 4.62 -11.72 11.36
C ASP A 28 3.67 -12.31 12.41
N LEU A 29 4.23 -13.14 13.31
CA LEU A 29 3.45 -13.78 14.38
C LEU A 29 2.90 -12.74 15.36
N ASP A 30 3.56 -11.61 15.53
CA ASP A 30 3.10 -10.57 16.43
C ASP A 30 1.95 -9.77 15.80
N GLN A 31 2.00 -9.49 14.49
CA GLN A 31 0.85 -8.95 13.75
C GLN A 31 -0.34 -9.92 13.74
N ILE A 32 -0.09 -11.23 13.63
CA ILE A 32 -1.15 -12.23 13.70
C ILE A 32 -1.82 -12.19 15.09
N LYS A 33 -1.05 -12.22 16.18
CA LYS A 33 -1.56 -12.12 17.55
C LYS A 33 -2.31 -10.81 17.79
N GLU A 34 -1.75 -9.69 17.36
CA GLU A 34 -2.41 -8.38 17.46
C GLU A 34 -3.70 -8.31 16.64
N SER A 35 -3.73 -8.90 15.44
CA SER A 35 -4.93 -8.95 14.62
C SER A 35 -6.04 -9.77 15.28
N PHE A 36 -5.69 -10.88 15.93
CA PHE A 36 -6.64 -11.66 16.71
C PHE A 36 -7.15 -10.90 17.94
N ALA A 37 -6.28 -10.24 18.70
CA ALA A 37 -6.65 -9.47 19.88
C ALA A 37 -7.55 -8.26 19.52
N ARG A 38 -7.23 -7.53 18.46
CA ARG A 38 -8.00 -6.35 18.03
C ARG A 38 -9.32 -6.69 17.32
N ASN A 39 -9.40 -7.82 16.61
CA ASN A 39 -10.65 -8.31 16.03
C ASN A 39 -11.68 -8.67 17.10
N TRP A 40 -11.23 -8.98 18.32
CA TRP A 40 -12.11 -9.24 19.47
C TRP A 40 -12.65 -7.93 20.07
N GLU A 41 -11.91 -6.83 20.04
CA GLU A 41 -12.25 -5.60 20.75
C GLU A 41 -12.91 -4.50 19.92
N LYS A 42 -12.64 -4.40 18.61
CA LYS A 42 -13.18 -3.29 17.78
C LYS A 42 -13.42 -3.70 16.32
N LYS A 43 -14.65 -3.47 15.85
CA LYS A 43 -15.04 -3.40 14.42
C LYS A 43 -14.38 -2.18 13.73
N GLY A 44 -13.06 -2.05 13.74
CA GLY A 44 -12.33 -0.92 13.17
C GLY A 44 -11.26 -1.37 12.20
N LEU A 45 -10.93 -0.55 11.22
CA LEU A 45 -9.91 -0.72 10.18
C LEU A 45 -8.54 -1.14 10.76
N VAL A 46 -8.35 -2.43 10.96
CA VAL A 46 -7.09 -3.00 11.42
C VAL A 46 -6.24 -3.34 10.19
N ARG A 47 -4.92 -3.14 10.28
CA ARG A 47 -3.92 -3.68 9.34
C ARG A 47 -4.33 -5.08 8.90
N GLY A 48 -4.31 -5.34 7.61
CA GLY A 48 -4.49 -6.69 7.12
C GLY A 48 -3.38 -7.57 7.72
N GLY A 49 -3.72 -8.61 8.47
CA GLY A 49 -2.75 -9.51 9.10
C GLY A 49 -2.02 -10.42 8.10
N SER A 50 -1.83 -9.97 6.86
CA SER A 50 -1.09 -10.69 5.81
C SER A 50 0.15 -9.92 5.42
N THR A 51 1.29 -10.58 5.46
CA THR A 51 2.59 -10.02 5.04
C THR A 51 2.67 -9.81 3.54
N ILE A 52 3.63 -9.00 3.08
CA ILE A 52 3.93 -8.82 1.65
C ILE A 52 4.23 -10.17 0.99
N THR A 53 4.98 -11.07 1.65
CA THR A 53 5.29 -12.40 1.13
C THR A 53 4.04 -13.24 0.93
N GLN A 54 3.09 -13.22 1.87
CA GLN A 54 1.80 -13.91 1.73
C GLN A 54 0.93 -13.30 0.62
N GLN A 55 0.94 -11.98 0.50
CA GLN A 55 0.23 -11.29 -0.59
C GLN A 55 0.86 -11.63 -1.95
N LEU A 56 2.19 -11.72 -2.03
CA LEU A 56 2.91 -12.14 -3.22
C LEU A 56 2.55 -13.59 -3.62
N ALA A 57 2.60 -14.51 -2.65
CA ALA A 57 2.19 -15.91 -2.86
C ALA A 57 0.77 -16.00 -3.42
N LYS A 58 -0.16 -15.24 -2.83
CA LYS A 58 -1.55 -15.15 -3.30
C LYS A 58 -1.65 -14.63 -4.74
N ASN A 59 -0.96 -13.54 -5.06
CA ASN A 59 -1.07 -12.90 -6.37
C ASN A 59 -0.45 -13.72 -7.51
N LEU A 60 0.61 -14.49 -7.23
CA LEU A 60 1.32 -15.27 -8.24
C LEU A 60 0.72 -16.66 -8.48
N TYR A 61 0.22 -17.31 -7.44
CA TYR A 61 -0.03 -18.76 -7.49
C TYR A 61 -1.45 -19.19 -7.09
N LEU A 62 -2.26 -18.29 -6.54
CA LEU A 62 -3.56 -18.69 -6.01
C LEU A 62 -4.71 -18.00 -6.74
N SER A 63 -5.75 -18.79 -7.05
CA SER A 63 -7.01 -18.27 -7.58
C SER A 63 -7.81 -17.52 -6.50
N THR A 64 -8.77 -16.72 -6.93
CA THR A 64 -9.68 -15.94 -6.06
C THR A 64 -10.70 -16.80 -5.30
N THR A 65 -10.75 -18.11 -5.55
CA THR A 65 -11.70 -19.04 -4.93
C THR A 65 -11.52 -19.09 -3.42
N LYS A 66 -12.60 -18.89 -2.68
CA LYS A 66 -12.61 -18.95 -1.20
C LYS A 66 -12.62 -20.41 -0.74
N ASN A 67 -11.44 -20.99 -0.51
CA ASN A 67 -11.27 -22.34 0.05
C ASN A 67 -10.37 -22.25 1.29
N PRO A 68 -10.69 -22.88 2.44
CA PRO A 68 -9.82 -22.91 3.62
C PRO A 68 -8.43 -23.42 3.34
N LEU A 69 -8.29 -24.44 2.47
CA LEU A 69 -7.00 -24.98 2.03
C LEU A 69 -6.14 -23.94 1.27
N ARG A 70 -6.76 -22.90 0.71
CA ARG A 70 -6.04 -21.81 0.06
C ARG A 70 -5.10 -21.08 1.05
N LYS A 71 -5.54 -20.85 2.29
CA LYS A 71 -4.70 -20.16 3.28
C LYS A 71 -3.49 -21.01 3.69
N LEU A 72 -3.66 -22.31 3.78
CA LEU A 72 -2.53 -23.23 4.00
C LEU A 72 -1.55 -23.23 2.83
N ARG A 73 -2.05 -23.26 1.59
CA ARG A 73 -1.20 -23.16 0.39
C ARG A 73 -0.45 -21.84 0.32
N GLU A 74 -1.12 -20.73 0.62
CA GLU A 74 -0.52 -19.40 0.71
C GLU A 74 0.67 -19.40 1.69
N PHE A 75 0.49 -20.02 2.87
CA PHE A 75 1.53 -20.16 3.87
C PHE A 75 2.74 -20.98 3.36
N LEU A 76 2.49 -22.15 2.77
CA LEU A 76 3.57 -23.02 2.24
C LEU A 76 4.33 -22.34 1.10
N ILE A 77 3.62 -21.64 0.20
CA ILE A 77 4.25 -20.89 -0.90
C ILE A 77 5.04 -19.70 -0.34
N ALA A 78 4.50 -18.95 0.62
CA ALA A 78 5.19 -17.85 1.24
C ALA A 78 6.52 -18.29 1.88
N ARG A 79 6.51 -19.42 2.61
CA ARG A 79 7.72 -20.03 3.17
C ARG A 79 8.74 -20.36 2.08
N ARG A 80 8.29 -20.99 0.98
CA ARG A 80 9.18 -21.34 -0.13
C ARG A 80 9.77 -20.09 -0.81
N LEU A 81 9.00 -19.02 -0.95
CA LEU A 81 9.50 -17.75 -1.47
C LEU A 81 10.61 -17.15 -0.58
N GLU A 82 10.47 -17.25 0.74
CA GLU A 82 11.50 -16.78 1.67
C GLU A 82 12.79 -17.62 1.61
N GLU A 83 12.67 -18.91 1.35
CA GLU A 83 13.83 -19.80 1.18
C GLU A 83 14.59 -19.53 -0.13
N GLU A 84 13.89 -19.16 -1.20
CA GLU A 84 14.45 -19.05 -2.56
C GLU A 84 14.80 -17.62 -2.99
N LEU A 85 14.17 -16.61 -2.40
CA LEU A 85 14.29 -15.22 -2.82
C LEU A 85 14.76 -14.31 -1.69
N THR A 86 15.58 -13.33 -2.04
CA THR A 86 15.89 -12.24 -1.10
C THR A 86 14.68 -11.34 -0.87
N LYS A 87 14.56 -10.74 0.30
CA LYS A 87 13.53 -9.73 0.62
C LYS A 87 13.42 -8.64 -0.45
N ARG A 88 14.57 -8.13 -0.90
CA ARG A 88 14.63 -7.13 -1.97
C ARG A 88 13.98 -7.62 -3.26
N ARG A 89 14.23 -8.88 -3.65
CA ARG A 89 13.66 -9.48 -4.86
C ARG A 89 12.17 -9.73 -4.71
N MET A 90 11.72 -10.18 -3.56
CA MET A 90 10.30 -10.34 -3.27
C MET A 90 9.54 -9.01 -3.35
N LEU A 91 10.07 -7.93 -2.75
CA LEU A 91 9.47 -6.60 -2.84
C LEU A 91 9.45 -6.08 -4.27
N GLU A 92 10.53 -6.28 -5.04
CA GLU A 92 10.57 -5.93 -6.46
C GLU A 92 9.46 -6.62 -7.25
N ILE A 93 9.33 -7.94 -7.10
CA ILE A 93 8.28 -8.70 -7.80
C ILE A 93 6.91 -8.22 -7.35
N TYR A 94 6.68 -8.10 -6.04
CA TYR A 94 5.43 -7.63 -5.45
C TYR A 94 4.95 -6.33 -6.10
N LEU A 95 5.79 -5.30 -6.11
CA LEU A 95 5.47 -3.99 -6.68
C LEU A 95 5.18 -4.04 -8.20
N ASN A 96 5.68 -5.04 -8.91
CA ASN A 96 5.45 -5.22 -10.34
C ASN A 96 4.23 -6.08 -10.70
N VAL A 97 3.72 -6.91 -9.75
CA VAL A 97 2.64 -7.85 -10.06
C VAL A 97 1.30 -7.52 -9.42
N ILE A 98 1.28 -6.73 -8.33
CA ILE A 98 0.03 -6.39 -7.68
C ILE A 98 -0.82 -5.45 -8.52
N GLU A 99 -2.12 -5.52 -8.30
CA GLU A 99 -3.10 -4.59 -8.87
C GLU A 99 -3.11 -3.27 -8.09
N TRP A 100 -3.05 -2.15 -8.80
CA TRP A 100 -3.05 -0.78 -8.27
C TRP A 100 -4.32 -0.01 -8.62
N GLY A 101 -5.14 -0.57 -9.48
CA GLY A 101 -6.40 -0.04 -9.97
C GLY A 101 -7.08 -1.12 -10.79
N ASP A 102 -8.32 -0.91 -11.24
CA ASP A 102 -9.04 -1.90 -12.04
C ASP A 102 -8.28 -2.18 -13.34
N GLY A 103 -7.70 -3.40 -13.45
CA GLY A 103 -6.86 -3.81 -14.57
C GLY A 103 -5.48 -3.17 -14.66
N ILE A 104 -5.04 -2.37 -13.66
CA ILE A 104 -3.73 -1.73 -13.64
C ILE A 104 -2.78 -2.54 -12.77
N TYR A 105 -1.83 -3.21 -13.40
CA TYR A 105 -0.86 -4.06 -12.73
C TYR A 105 0.55 -3.49 -12.81
N GLY A 106 1.26 -3.47 -11.68
CA GLY A 106 2.63 -2.99 -11.54
C GLY A 106 2.75 -1.49 -11.31
N ALA A 107 3.76 -1.12 -10.53
CA ALA A 107 4.01 0.25 -10.08
C ALA A 107 4.24 1.24 -11.22
N GLU A 108 4.91 0.81 -12.29
CA GLU A 108 5.18 1.66 -13.46
C GLU A 108 3.89 2.02 -14.20
N ALA A 109 3.05 1.02 -14.47
CA ALA A 109 1.75 1.25 -15.10
C ALA A 109 0.85 2.14 -14.24
N ALA A 110 0.86 1.95 -12.93
CA ALA A 110 0.11 2.77 -11.99
C ALA A 110 0.59 4.23 -11.98
N ALA A 111 1.92 4.46 -11.99
CA ALA A 111 2.50 5.80 -12.02
C ALA A 111 2.09 6.57 -13.27
N TYR A 112 2.13 5.91 -14.44
CA TYR A 112 1.66 6.53 -15.68
C TYR A 112 0.16 6.75 -15.69
N ALA A 113 -0.63 5.76 -15.27
CA ALA A 113 -2.09 5.85 -15.30
C ALA A 113 -2.65 6.96 -14.40
N TYR A 114 -2.05 7.19 -13.24
CA TYR A 114 -2.58 8.14 -12.26
C TYR A 114 -1.85 9.49 -12.24
N PHE A 115 -0.57 9.53 -12.63
CA PHE A 115 0.26 10.73 -12.49
C PHE A 115 1.01 11.13 -13.77
N GLY A 116 0.93 10.33 -14.86
CA GLY A 116 1.51 10.66 -16.17
C GLY A 116 3.06 10.68 -16.19
N LYS A 117 3.71 9.96 -15.25
CA LYS A 117 5.18 9.94 -15.11
C LYS A 117 5.71 8.56 -14.74
N PRO A 118 7.04 8.33 -14.93
CA PRO A 118 7.66 7.08 -14.50
C PRO A 118 7.59 6.88 -12.98
N SER A 119 7.52 5.62 -12.54
CA SER A 119 7.42 5.29 -11.11
C SER A 119 8.62 5.75 -10.28
N LYS A 120 9.81 5.90 -10.89
CA LYS A 120 11.01 6.43 -10.24
C LYS A 120 10.86 7.90 -9.81
N ASP A 121 10.02 8.67 -10.52
CA ASP A 121 9.86 10.11 -10.36
C ASP A 121 8.66 10.47 -9.46
N LEU A 122 8.02 9.49 -8.84
CA LEU A 122 6.95 9.72 -7.88
C LEU A 122 7.46 10.48 -6.66
N ASN A 123 6.78 11.59 -6.34
CA ASN A 123 7.01 12.32 -5.09
C ASN A 123 6.41 11.59 -3.89
N VAL A 124 6.60 12.12 -2.68
CA VAL A 124 6.10 11.51 -1.43
C VAL A 124 4.59 11.34 -1.45
N ARG A 125 3.86 12.39 -1.85
CA ARG A 125 2.40 12.36 -1.87
C ARG A 125 1.85 11.31 -2.82
N GLU A 126 2.37 11.26 -4.03
CA GLU A 126 1.95 10.31 -5.06
C GLU A 126 2.26 8.86 -4.64
N ALA A 127 3.44 8.64 -4.08
CA ALA A 127 3.85 7.35 -3.54
C ALA A 127 2.93 6.87 -2.40
N VAL A 128 2.58 7.76 -1.48
CA VAL A 128 1.69 7.44 -0.36
C VAL A 128 0.26 7.19 -0.83
N LEU A 129 -0.24 7.97 -1.81
CA LEU A 129 -1.57 7.74 -2.39
C LEU A 129 -1.66 6.36 -3.08
N LEU A 130 -0.64 5.95 -3.82
CA LEU A 130 -0.59 4.60 -4.39
C LEU A 130 -0.59 3.54 -3.30
N ALA A 131 0.26 3.66 -2.28
CA ALA A 131 0.27 2.70 -1.18
C ALA A 131 -1.07 2.63 -0.42
N ALA A 132 -1.78 3.76 -0.32
CA ALA A 132 -3.06 3.84 0.37
C ALA A 132 -4.18 3.04 -0.31
N VAL A 133 -4.13 2.80 -1.62
CA VAL A 133 -5.18 2.10 -2.37
C VAL A 133 -4.98 0.58 -2.47
N ILE A 134 -3.82 0.05 -2.12
CA ILE A 134 -3.49 -1.39 -2.23
C ILE A 134 -4.54 -2.33 -1.62
N PRO A 135 -5.17 -2.06 -0.46
CA PRO A 135 -6.12 -3.00 0.13
C PRO A 135 -7.38 -3.26 -0.71
N ASN A 136 -7.74 -2.30 -1.58
CA ASN A 136 -8.91 -2.45 -2.46
C ASN A 136 -8.75 -1.59 -3.72
N PRO A 137 -7.80 -1.91 -4.61
CA PRO A 137 -7.40 -1.04 -5.71
C PRO A 137 -8.52 -0.80 -6.73
N ARG A 138 -9.43 -1.75 -6.92
CA ARG A 138 -10.57 -1.60 -7.83
C ARG A 138 -11.63 -0.59 -7.37
N ARG A 139 -11.69 -0.30 -6.06
CA ARG A 139 -12.68 0.62 -5.48
C ARG A 139 -12.05 1.90 -4.90
N MET A 140 -10.75 1.90 -4.68
CA MET A 140 -9.99 3.03 -4.17
C MET A 140 -9.20 3.66 -5.30
N ASN A 141 -9.34 4.97 -5.48
CA ASN A 141 -8.68 5.70 -6.57
C ASN A 141 -7.74 6.78 -6.00
N PRO A 142 -6.44 6.75 -6.33
CA PRO A 142 -5.49 7.74 -5.82
C PRO A 142 -5.70 9.15 -6.40
N SER A 143 -6.26 9.27 -7.61
CA SER A 143 -6.58 10.58 -8.21
C SER A 143 -7.85 11.22 -7.64
N ARG A 144 -8.74 10.40 -7.03
CA ARG A 144 -9.99 10.85 -6.39
C ARG A 144 -10.13 10.16 -5.03
N PRO A 145 -9.30 10.52 -4.05
CA PRO A 145 -9.27 9.84 -2.77
C PRO A 145 -10.59 9.99 -2.03
N SER A 146 -11.11 8.88 -1.56
CA SER A 146 -12.23 8.81 -0.62
C SER A 146 -11.72 9.05 0.81
N ARG A 147 -12.61 9.32 1.77
CA ARG A 147 -12.24 9.45 3.19
C ARG A 147 -11.39 8.29 3.71
N ARG A 148 -11.61 7.08 3.20
CA ARG A 148 -10.83 5.90 3.56
C ARG A 148 -9.40 5.97 3.02
N VAL A 149 -9.22 6.45 1.78
CA VAL A 149 -7.90 6.67 1.19
C VAL A 149 -7.17 7.79 1.91
N GLU A 150 -7.85 8.89 2.21
CA GLU A 150 -7.30 10.02 2.97
C GLU A 150 -6.82 9.57 4.36
N TYR A 151 -7.63 8.83 5.11
CA TYR A 151 -7.23 8.26 6.40
C TYR A 151 -5.97 7.38 6.29
N ARG A 152 -5.90 6.51 5.29
CA ARG A 152 -4.71 5.67 5.08
C ARG A 152 -3.50 6.49 4.63
N PHE A 153 -3.73 7.50 3.80
CA PHE A 153 -2.70 8.45 3.39
C PHE A 153 -2.07 9.13 4.61
N ASP A 154 -2.87 9.70 5.48
CA ASP A 154 -2.39 10.39 6.69
C ASP A 154 -1.63 9.42 7.62
N LEU A 155 -2.12 8.19 7.77
CA LEU A 155 -1.49 7.17 8.59
C LEU A 155 -0.11 6.78 8.03
N ILE A 156 -0.01 6.50 6.72
CA ILE A 156 1.25 6.10 6.08
C ILE A 156 2.23 7.27 6.10
N LEU A 157 1.79 8.47 5.72
CA LEU A 157 2.62 9.67 5.69
C LEU A 157 3.19 10.00 7.08
N SER A 158 2.36 9.97 8.12
CA SER A 158 2.78 10.22 9.50
C SER A 158 3.81 9.19 9.97
N ARG A 159 3.67 7.92 9.62
CA ARG A 159 4.63 6.88 9.95
C ARG A 159 5.93 7.01 9.17
N MET A 160 5.87 7.36 7.86
CA MET A 160 7.08 7.64 7.08
C MET A 160 7.91 8.76 7.72
N HIS A 161 7.24 9.80 8.21
CA HIS A 161 7.89 10.90 8.92
C HIS A 161 8.45 10.44 10.28
N GLN A 162 7.65 9.75 11.09
CA GLN A 162 8.07 9.20 12.40
C GLN A 162 9.30 8.29 12.28
N TYR A 163 9.36 7.46 11.22
CA TYR A 163 10.49 6.55 10.95
C TYR A 163 11.63 7.23 10.17
N ARG A 164 11.59 8.56 10.00
CA ARG A 164 12.61 9.36 9.30
C ARG A 164 12.89 8.89 7.87
N GLN A 165 11.87 8.34 7.20
CA GLN A 165 11.94 7.94 5.79
C GLN A 165 11.74 9.13 4.85
N ILE A 166 11.22 10.24 5.35
CA ILE A 166 11.03 11.52 4.68
C ILE A 166 11.42 12.65 5.61
N SER A 167 11.85 13.79 5.04
CA SER A 167 12.17 15.00 5.79
C SER A 167 10.90 15.76 6.23
N ASP A 168 11.08 16.69 7.19
CA ASP A 168 10.01 17.61 7.63
C ASP A 168 9.44 18.41 6.44
N GLN A 169 10.31 18.85 5.53
CA GLN A 169 9.91 19.58 4.34
C GLN A 169 9.05 18.73 3.40
N GLU A 170 9.44 17.47 3.15
CA GLU A 170 8.66 16.54 2.32
C GLU A 170 7.32 16.22 2.97
N PHE A 171 7.29 16.03 4.29
CA PHE A 171 6.07 15.79 5.05
C PHE A 171 5.07 16.95 4.92
N GLU A 172 5.53 18.19 5.19
CA GLU A 172 4.68 19.38 5.09
C GLU A 172 4.22 19.64 3.66
N SER A 173 5.09 19.43 2.66
CA SER A 173 4.73 19.58 1.25
C SER A 173 3.62 18.59 0.85
N ALA A 174 3.76 17.31 1.21
CA ALA A 174 2.75 16.28 0.93
C ALA A 174 1.40 16.57 1.59
N ARG A 175 1.38 17.19 2.78
CA ARG A 175 0.15 17.59 3.50
C ARG A 175 -0.55 18.78 2.86
N ARG A 176 0.17 19.84 2.48
CA ARG A 176 -0.41 21.07 1.90
C ARG A 176 -1.20 20.78 0.62
N GLU A 177 -0.66 19.96 -0.26
CA GLU A 177 -1.34 19.55 -1.47
C GLU A 177 -2.64 18.75 -1.20
N SER A 178 -2.83 18.23 0.03
CA SER A 178 -4.09 17.61 0.47
C SER A 178 -5.15 18.63 0.82
N GLY A 179 -4.78 19.72 1.51
CA GLY A 179 -5.68 20.76 1.98
C GLY A 179 -6.29 21.58 0.84
N ASP A 180 -5.49 21.86 -0.19
CA ASP A 180 -5.91 22.73 -1.30
C ASP A 180 -7.01 22.10 -2.17
N ARG A 181 -6.99 20.79 -2.35
CA ARG A 181 -8.07 20.04 -3.05
C ARG A 181 -9.36 19.93 -2.25
N GLY A 182 -9.31 20.01 -0.93
CA GLY A 182 -10.48 20.04 -0.05
C GLY A 182 -11.25 21.36 -0.16
N ALA A 183 -10.52 22.46 -0.24
CA ALA A 183 -11.08 23.82 -0.38
C ALA A 183 -11.76 24.01 -1.75
N THR A 184 -11.15 23.52 -2.83
CA THR A 184 -11.71 23.63 -4.19
C THR A 184 -13.03 22.86 -4.32
N ARG A 185 -13.15 21.68 -3.70
CA ARG A 185 -14.41 20.89 -3.73
C ARG A 185 -15.54 21.48 -2.91
N HIS A 186 -15.25 22.28 -1.90
CA HIS A 186 -16.28 22.96 -1.10
C HIS A 186 -16.90 24.11 -1.91
N ASN A 187 -16.08 24.89 -2.59
CA ASN A 187 -16.51 25.98 -3.45
C ASN A 187 -17.33 25.49 -4.69
N GLU A 188 -16.96 24.35 -5.29
CA GLU A 188 -17.72 23.80 -6.44
C GLU A 188 -19.12 23.29 -6.05
N ARG A 189 -19.32 22.86 -4.78
CA ARG A 189 -20.65 22.45 -4.28
C ARG A 189 -21.54 23.62 -3.93
N GLU A 190 -20.99 24.72 -3.47
CA GLU A 190 -21.74 25.94 -3.17
C GLU A 190 -22.16 26.68 -4.46
N SER A 191 -21.33 26.62 -5.52
CA SER A 191 -21.66 27.24 -6.82
C SER A 191 -22.65 26.43 -7.69
N ALA A 192 -22.85 25.13 -7.40
CA ALA A 192 -23.80 24.27 -8.13
C ALA A 192 -25.17 24.14 -7.44
N GLY A 193 -25.38 24.78 -6.30
CA GLY A 193 -26.62 24.74 -5.51
C GLY A 193 -27.37 26.08 -5.43
N GLY A 194 -27.00 27.06 -6.30
CA GLY A 194 -27.63 28.37 -6.40
C GLY A 194 -28.50 28.53 -7.62
#